data_c337147bd885cf8ed773910b4e1cff2c
#
_entry.id   c337147bd885cf8ed773910b4e1cff2c
#
_cell.length_a   1.000
_cell.length_b   1.000
_cell.length_c   1.000
_cell.angle_alpha   90.00
_cell.angle_beta   90.00
_cell.angle_gamma   90.00
#
_symmetry.space_group_name_H-M   'P 1'
#
loop_
_entity.id
_entity.type
_entity.pdbx_description
1 polymer ?
#
loop_
_entity_poly.entity_id
_entity_poly.type
_entity_poly.pdbx_seq_one_letter_code
_entity_poly.pdbx_strand_id
1 'polypeptide(L)'
;MNMKKTFLATLCLMTGMTIHAQQIDIQPVPQQFKETTETLTLTGSYQFNGENEANPYAINGLKTLLNSKQSAKEGIRIYIGERGDKAIRKYNKFIPKQDEGYFLRITPKEIVLAGNDEQGTFYAVQTLKQLLNDNQLPITEITDYPEVRFRGVVEGFYGTPWSHQARLRHLKFYGENKMNTYIYGPKDDPYHSSPNWRLPYPEKEAKQIKELVQVAKENAVNFVWAIHPGQDIKWNQEDRDNLLAKFEKMYELGVRSYAVFFDDISGEGTKADKQAELLNYIDEQFVKVKKDVTPLIMCPTEYNKSWSNVKGGYL
;
A
#
# COMPACT_ATOMS: atom_id res chain seq x y z
N MET A 1 -34.72 80.21 -18.13
CA MET A 1 -33.94 79.47 -19.14
C MET A 1 -33.11 78.47 -18.35
N ASN A 2 -33.65 77.26 -18.17
CA ASN A 2 -33.05 76.22 -17.31
C ASN A 2 -32.40 75.14 -18.17
N MET A 3 -31.11 75.09 -18.14
CA MET A 3 -30.31 73.97 -18.75
C MET A 3 -30.23 72.77 -17.80
N LYS A 4 -30.89 71.70 -18.15
CA LYS A 4 -30.74 70.40 -17.46
C LYS A 4 -29.45 69.78 -17.93
N LYS A 5 -28.50 69.57 -17.02
CA LYS A 5 -27.27 68.75 -17.23
C LYS A 5 -27.64 67.28 -17.02
N THR A 6 -27.58 66.49 -18.12
CA THR A 6 -27.74 65.07 -18.09
C THR A 6 -26.36 64.41 -17.77
N PHE A 7 -26.23 63.76 -16.62
CA PHE A 7 -25.07 63.00 -16.25
C PHE A 7 -25.23 61.55 -16.83
N LEU A 8 -24.38 61.17 -17.76
CA LEU A 8 -24.32 59.84 -18.30
C LEU A 8 -23.34 59.04 -17.44
N ALA A 9 -23.85 58.15 -16.57
CA ALA A 9 -23.05 57.25 -15.78
C ALA A 9 -22.72 55.99 -16.62
N THR A 10 -21.49 55.88 -17.07
CA THR A 10 -20.98 54.69 -17.73
C THR A 10 -20.67 53.61 -16.68
N LEU A 11 -21.52 52.61 -16.57
CA LEU A 11 -21.32 51.44 -15.69
C LEU A 11 -20.35 50.48 -16.38
N CYS A 12 -19.07 50.49 -16.00
CA CYS A 12 -18.11 49.44 -16.40
C CYS A 12 -18.46 48.14 -15.68
N LEU A 13 -19.09 47.20 -16.38
CA LEU A 13 -19.17 45.80 -15.94
C LEU A 13 -17.78 45.18 -16.04
N MET A 14 -17.04 45.13 -14.93
CA MET A 14 -15.90 44.22 -14.80
C MET A 14 -16.47 42.83 -14.59
N THR A 15 -16.54 42.03 -15.66
CA THR A 15 -16.70 40.59 -15.56
C THR A 15 -15.39 40.02 -14.99
N GLY A 16 -15.35 39.87 -13.68
CA GLY A 16 -14.30 39.15 -13.01
C GLY A 16 -14.37 37.68 -13.51
N MET A 17 -13.48 37.28 -14.40
CA MET A 17 -13.21 35.89 -14.63
C MET A 17 -12.62 35.32 -13.32
N THR A 18 -13.43 34.66 -12.51
CA THR A 18 -12.94 33.84 -11.43
C THR A 18 -12.23 32.66 -12.10
N ILE A 19 -10.90 32.73 -12.21
CA ILE A 19 -10.07 31.58 -12.53
C ILE A 19 -10.25 30.64 -11.33
N HIS A 20 -11.12 29.64 -11.46
CA HIS A 20 -11.15 28.54 -10.52
C HIS A 20 -9.85 27.76 -10.76
N ALA A 21 -8.91 27.88 -9.85
CA ALA A 21 -7.80 26.92 -9.77
C ALA A 21 -8.45 25.54 -9.70
N GLN A 22 -8.09 24.66 -10.60
CA GLN A 22 -8.56 23.27 -10.60
C GLN A 22 -8.12 22.68 -9.26
N GLN A 23 -9.08 22.38 -8.39
CA GLN A 23 -8.78 21.74 -7.11
C GLN A 23 -8.22 20.37 -7.42
N ILE A 24 -6.93 20.18 -7.18
CA ILE A 24 -6.25 18.91 -7.40
C ILE A 24 -6.59 18.04 -6.19
N ASP A 25 -7.37 16.99 -6.40
CA ASP A 25 -7.75 16.02 -5.39
C ASP A 25 -6.79 14.82 -5.42
N ILE A 26 -5.79 14.83 -4.53
CA ILE A 26 -4.86 13.71 -4.34
C ILE A 26 -5.19 13.04 -3.02
N GLN A 27 -5.40 11.74 -3.05
CA GLN A 27 -5.70 10.92 -1.87
C GLN A 27 -4.65 9.81 -1.69
N PRO A 28 -4.06 9.70 -0.50
CA PRO A 28 -4.03 10.67 0.61
C PRO A 28 -3.41 12.01 0.23
N VAL A 29 -3.78 13.07 0.94
CA VAL A 29 -3.19 14.40 0.73
C VAL A 29 -1.68 14.34 0.98
N PRO A 30 -0.83 14.77 0.02
CA PRO A 30 0.61 14.69 0.17
C PRO A 30 1.14 15.69 1.21
N GLN A 31 2.31 15.40 1.78
CA GLN A 31 2.98 16.24 2.79
C GLN A 31 3.31 17.64 2.26
N GLN A 32 3.74 17.72 1.01
CA GLN A 32 4.02 18.99 0.33
C GLN A 32 3.52 18.93 -1.11
N PHE A 33 2.81 19.97 -1.49
CA PHE A 33 2.24 20.09 -2.81
C PHE A 33 2.30 21.55 -3.26
N LYS A 34 2.80 21.80 -4.47
CA LYS A 34 2.85 23.14 -5.05
C LYS A 34 1.66 23.34 -5.97
N GLU A 35 0.73 24.18 -5.57
CA GLU A 35 -0.41 24.57 -6.40
C GLU A 35 0.04 25.31 -7.67
N THR A 36 -0.69 25.09 -8.77
CA THR A 36 -0.41 25.68 -10.08
C THR A 36 -1.67 25.77 -10.92
N THR A 37 -1.68 26.67 -11.86
CA THR A 37 -2.70 26.78 -12.93
C THR A 37 -2.18 26.30 -14.27
N GLU A 38 -0.87 26.05 -14.37
CA GLU A 38 -0.23 25.60 -15.61
C GLU A 38 -0.35 24.09 -15.77
N THR A 39 -0.51 23.64 -17.03
CA THR A 39 -0.62 22.21 -17.35
C THR A 39 0.38 21.79 -18.41
N LEU A 40 0.78 20.53 -18.38
CA LEU A 40 1.49 19.82 -19.41
C LEU A 40 0.50 18.95 -20.19
N THR A 41 0.35 19.18 -21.48
CA THR A 41 -0.42 18.29 -22.36
C THR A 41 0.44 17.12 -22.82
N LEU A 42 -0.04 15.89 -22.61
CA LEU A 42 0.65 14.68 -23.01
C LEU A 42 0.54 14.48 -24.53
N THR A 43 1.68 14.32 -25.20
CA THR A 43 1.79 14.19 -26.66
C THR A 43 1.82 12.75 -27.15
N GLY A 44 1.86 11.77 -26.24
CA GLY A 44 2.00 10.34 -26.57
C GLY A 44 3.43 9.90 -26.92
N SER A 45 4.39 10.81 -26.91
CA SER A 45 5.81 10.52 -27.18
C SER A 45 6.65 10.77 -25.92
N TYR A 46 7.33 9.72 -25.43
CA TYR A 46 8.05 9.74 -24.16
C TYR A 46 9.45 9.12 -24.29
N GLN A 47 10.44 9.75 -23.65
CA GLN A 47 11.80 9.24 -23.50
C GLN A 47 11.97 8.72 -22.06
N PHE A 48 11.98 7.41 -21.87
CA PHE A 48 12.13 6.80 -20.55
C PHE A 48 13.60 6.71 -20.14
N ASN A 49 13.90 7.19 -18.93
CA ASN A 49 15.19 7.09 -18.27
C ASN A 49 14.98 6.39 -16.92
N GLY A 50 15.66 5.26 -16.69
CA GLY A 50 15.55 4.43 -15.47
C GLY A 50 14.58 3.27 -15.59
N GLU A 51 13.97 3.03 -16.74
CA GLU A 51 12.98 1.95 -16.93
C GLU A 51 13.53 0.52 -16.70
N ASN A 52 14.85 0.34 -16.75
CA ASN A 52 15.53 -0.94 -16.51
C ASN A 52 16.11 -1.06 -15.09
N GLU A 53 16.07 0.00 -14.31
CA GLU A 53 16.62 0.05 -12.94
C GLU A 53 15.48 0.06 -11.90
N ALA A 54 14.39 0.78 -12.16
CA ALA A 54 13.28 0.98 -11.24
C ALA A 54 12.36 -0.25 -11.09
N ASN A 55 11.56 -0.24 -10.03
CA ASN A 55 10.56 -1.28 -9.75
C ASN A 55 9.71 -1.63 -10.99
N PRO A 56 9.69 -2.89 -11.44
CA PRO A 56 9.01 -3.29 -12.69
C PRO A 56 7.50 -3.05 -12.65
N TYR A 57 6.86 -3.11 -11.49
CA TYR A 57 5.42 -2.87 -11.37
C TYR A 57 5.09 -1.38 -11.49
N ALA A 58 5.95 -0.50 -10.96
CA ALA A 58 5.85 0.94 -11.16
C ALA A 58 6.02 1.30 -12.65
N ILE A 59 7.03 0.72 -13.32
CA ILE A 59 7.26 0.92 -14.76
C ILE A 59 6.06 0.45 -15.60
N ASN A 60 5.54 -0.74 -15.32
CA ASN A 60 4.38 -1.27 -16.05
C ASN A 60 3.13 -0.41 -15.82
N GLY A 61 2.90 0.03 -14.60
CA GLY A 61 1.82 0.96 -14.26
C GLY A 61 1.95 2.29 -15.02
N LEU A 62 3.16 2.87 -15.04
CA LEU A 62 3.45 4.10 -15.76
C LEU A 62 3.26 3.98 -17.28
N LYS A 63 3.79 2.91 -17.88
CA LYS A 63 3.62 2.64 -19.31
C LYS A 63 2.16 2.43 -19.71
N THR A 64 1.40 1.76 -18.85
CA THR A 64 -0.05 1.58 -19.04
C THR A 64 -0.78 2.93 -18.94
N LEU A 65 -0.48 3.74 -17.93
CA LEU A 65 -1.06 5.05 -17.72
C LEU A 65 -0.84 5.99 -18.92
N LEU A 66 0.37 5.99 -19.47
CA LEU A 66 0.76 6.84 -20.59
C LEU A 66 0.43 6.23 -21.95
N ASN A 67 -0.19 5.04 -22.00
CA ASN A 67 -0.44 4.29 -23.23
C ASN A 67 0.80 4.17 -24.14
N SER A 68 1.97 3.93 -23.53
CA SER A 68 3.26 3.89 -24.20
C SER A 68 4.04 2.62 -23.84
N LYS A 69 4.37 1.81 -24.83
CA LYS A 69 5.10 0.54 -24.63
C LYS A 69 6.61 0.68 -24.78
N GLN A 70 7.08 1.68 -25.51
CA GLN A 70 8.49 1.85 -25.85
C GLN A 70 8.94 3.29 -25.67
N SER A 71 10.23 3.46 -25.35
CA SER A 71 10.87 4.77 -25.32
C SER A 71 11.01 5.35 -26.73
N ALA A 72 10.56 6.59 -26.91
CA ALA A 72 10.72 7.34 -28.16
C ALA A 72 12.09 8.02 -28.22
N LYS A 73 12.53 8.43 -29.43
CA LYS A 73 13.75 9.22 -29.62
C LYS A 73 13.58 10.67 -29.14
N GLU A 74 12.37 11.19 -29.25
CA GLU A 74 12.01 12.57 -28.88
C GLU A 74 10.69 12.57 -28.06
N GLY A 75 10.46 13.64 -27.35
CA GLY A 75 9.23 13.81 -26.58
C GLY A 75 9.48 14.22 -25.12
N ILE A 76 8.47 14.03 -24.28
CA ILE A 76 8.55 14.33 -22.86
C ILE A 76 9.53 13.35 -22.19
N ARG A 77 10.53 13.88 -21.48
CA ARG A 77 11.49 13.06 -20.75
C ARG A 77 10.89 12.57 -19.44
N ILE A 78 10.94 11.27 -19.22
CA ILE A 78 10.50 10.65 -17.98
C ILE A 78 11.72 10.10 -17.27
N TYR A 79 11.88 10.49 -16.00
CA TYR A 79 12.89 9.97 -15.10
C TYR A 79 12.17 9.20 -13.99
N ILE A 80 12.50 7.91 -13.85
CA ILE A 80 11.90 7.05 -12.84
C ILE A 80 12.98 6.19 -12.20
N GLY A 81 12.90 5.99 -10.88
CA GLY A 81 13.85 5.17 -10.14
C GLY A 81 13.76 5.34 -8.63
N GLU A 82 14.58 4.56 -7.95
CA GLU A 82 14.77 4.57 -6.49
C GLU A 82 16.04 5.36 -6.13
N ARG A 83 16.13 5.80 -4.90
CA ARG A 83 17.31 6.48 -4.35
C ARG A 83 18.58 5.65 -4.62
N GLY A 84 19.51 6.22 -5.33
CA GLY A 84 20.78 5.58 -5.75
C GLY A 84 20.85 5.28 -7.23
N ASP A 85 19.73 5.18 -7.94
CA ASP A 85 19.71 4.92 -9.38
C ASP A 85 20.31 6.07 -10.18
N LYS A 86 20.96 5.72 -11.29
CA LYS A 86 21.66 6.70 -12.14
C LYS A 86 20.70 7.71 -12.75
N ALA A 87 19.53 7.23 -13.19
CA ALA A 87 18.54 8.05 -13.88
C ALA A 87 18.02 9.22 -13.04
N ILE A 88 17.85 9.01 -11.72
CA ILE A 88 17.28 10.00 -10.83
C ILE A 88 18.31 10.65 -9.88
N ARG A 89 19.60 10.37 -10.02
CA ARG A 89 20.67 10.83 -9.11
C ARG A 89 20.65 12.34 -8.83
N LYS A 90 20.37 13.15 -9.87
CA LYS A 90 20.30 14.62 -9.71
C LYS A 90 19.13 15.09 -8.84
N TYR A 91 18.14 14.22 -8.59
CA TYR A 91 16.98 14.51 -7.79
C TYR A 91 17.07 13.97 -6.35
N ASN A 92 18.11 13.20 -6.00
CA ASN A 92 18.28 12.57 -4.69
C ASN A 92 18.10 13.53 -3.50
N LYS A 93 18.47 14.81 -3.66
CA LYS A 93 18.34 15.83 -2.62
C LYS A 93 16.88 16.22 -2.30
N PHE A 94 15.94 15.94 -3.21
CA PHE A 94 14.53 16.26 -3.06
C PHE A 94 13.71 15.06 -2.56
N ILE A 95 14.26 13.85 -2.66
CA ILE A 95 13.58 12.63 -2.21
C ILE A 95 13.56 12.62 -0.67
N PRO A 96 12.40 12.47 -0.02
CA PRO A 96 12.32 12.31 1.43
C PRO A 96 13.05 11.04 1.87
N LYS A 97 13.60 11.02 3.09
CA LYS A 97 14.36 9.88 3.62
C LYS A 97 13.48 8.82 4.30
N GLN A 98 12.23 9.13 4.49
CA GLN A 98 11.26 8.23 5.08
C GLN A 98 10.98 7.06 4.14
N ASP A 99 10.72 5.88 4.72
CA ASP A 99 10.28 4.70 3.97
C ASP A 99 9.02 5.04 3.16
N GLU A 100 8.90 4.46 1.96
CA GLU A 100 7.80 4.68 1.03
C GLU A 100 7.67 6.13 0.53
N GLY A 101 8.66 6.98 0.85
CA GLY A 101 8.68 8.38 0.45
C GLY A 101 9.01 8.56 -1.04
N TYR A 102 8.49 9.63 -1.64
CA TYR A 102 8.78 9.94 -3.05
C TYR A 102 8.80 11.45 -3.33
N PHE A 103 9.46 11.80 -4.41
CA PHE A 103 9.43 13.11 -5.05
C PHE A 103 8.86 12.96 -6.46
N LEU A 104 7.81 13.72 -6.78
CA LEU A 104 7.20 13.83 -8.09
C LEU A 104 7.35 15.26 -8.59
N ARG A 105 7.87 15.43 -9.82
CA ARG A 105 7.93 16.75 -10.47
C ARG A 105 7.43 16.66 -11.90
N ILE A 106 6.58 17.60 -12.28
CA ILE A 106 6.04 17.74 -13.63
C ILE A 106 6.39 19.15 -14.12
N THR A 107 7.03 19.21 -15.28
CA THR A 107 7.39 20.46 -15.99
C THR A 107 6.97 20.35 -17.45
N PRO A 108 7.02 21.42 -18.26
CA PRO A 108 6.68 21.35 -19.68
C PRO A 108 7.52 20.35 -20.49
N LYS A 109 8.66 19.89 -19.97
CA LYS A 109 9.64 19.07 -20.72
C LYS A 109 9.96 17.73 -20.07
N GLU A 110 9.64 17.54 -18.79
CA GLU A 110 10.01 16.33 -18.05
C GLU A 110 9.04 15.99 -16.92
N ILE A 111 8.90 14.69 -16.67
CA ILE A 111 8.21 14.11 -15.52
C ILE A 111 9.25 13.31 -14.72
N VAL A 112 9.34 13.54 -13.41
CA VAL A 112 10.25 12.86 -12.49
C VAL A 112 9.45 12.11 -11.47
N LEU A 113 9.75 10.81 -11.32
CA LEU A 113 9.12 9.87 -10.39
C LEU A 113 10.25 9.21 -9.60
N ALA A 114 10.60 9.77 -8.44
CA ALA A 114 11.77 9.38 -7.69
C ALA A 114 11.39 8.93 -6.28
N GLY A 115 11.45 7.62 -6.03
CA GLY A 115 11.18 7.01 -4.73
C GLY A 115 12.41 6.97 -3.82
N ASN A 116 12.19 6.93 -2.51
CA ASN A 116 13.24 6.56 -1.56
C ASN A 116 13.55 5.06 -1.65
N ASP A 117 12.53 4.28 -2.02
CA ASP A 117 12.52 2.84 -2.20
C ASP A 117 11.52 2.45 -3.30
N GLU A 118 11.41 1.15 -3.58
CA GLU A 118 10.50 0.59 -4.59
C GLU A 118 9.04 0.99 -4.37
N GLN A 119 8.56 1.03 -3.12
CA GLN A 119 7.20 1.42 -2.79
C GLN A 119 6.97 2.90 -3.03
N GLY A 120 7.93 3.75 -2.66
CA GLY A 120 7.89 5.19 -2.96
C GLY A 120 7.78 5.47 -4.46
N THR A 121 8.55 4.75 -5.29
CA THR A 121 8.46 4.87 -6.76
C THR A 121 7.09 4.44 -7.27
N PHE A 122 6.55 3.34 -6.75
CA PHE A 122 5.20 2.88 -7.09
C PHE A 122 4.14 3.94 -6.73
N TYR A 123 4.23 4.54 -5.53
CA TYR A 123 3.27 5.58 -5.08
C TYR A 123 3.40 6.90 -5.86
N ALA A 124 4.59 7.25 -6.33
CA ALA A 124 4.75 8.37 -7.25
C ALA A 124 3.95 8.16 -8.56
N VAL A 125 3.92 6.93 -9.08
CA VAL A 125 3.09 6.58 -10.25
C VAL A 125 1.60 6.65 -9.91
N GLN A 126 1.17 6.21 -8.73
CA GLN A 126 -0.25 6.33 -8.33
C GLN A 126 -0.67 7.79 -8.20
N THR A 127 0.20 8.64 -7.65
CA THR A 127 -0.07 10.09 -7.60
C THR A 127 -0.14 10.70 -9.00
N LEU A 128 0.76 10.33 -9.90
CA LEU A 128 0.68 10.78 -11.30
C LEU A 128 -0.65 10.34 -11.96
N LYS A 129 -1.13 9.12 -11.65
CA LYS A 129 -2.43 8.62 -12.14
C LYS A 129 -3.60 9.48 -11.64
N GLN A 130 -3.59 9.90 -10.37
CA GLN A 130 -4.63 10.76 -9.80
C GLN A 130 -4.60 12.18 -10.38
N LEU A 131 -3.42 12.67 -10.77
CA LEU A 131 -3.24 14.00 -11.37
C LEU A 131 -3.66 14.05 -12.84
N LEU A 132 -3.65 12.92 -13.54
CA LEU A 132 -3.93 12.88 -14.97
C LEU A 132 -5.42 13.06 -15.25
N ASN A 133 -5.76 14.13 -15.96
CA ASN A 133 -7.11 14.43 -16.41
C ASN A 133 -7.08 14.83 -17.90
N ASP A 134 -7.85 14.16 -18.76
CA ASP A 134 -8.00 14.46 -20.18
C ASP A 134 -6.65 14.72 -20.92
N ASN A 135 -5.66 13.83 -20.70
CA ASN A 135 -4.29 13.98 -21.22
C ASN A 135 -3.54 15.23 -20.74
N GLN A 136 -3.98 15.85 -19.64
CA GLN A 136 -3.30 16.98 -19.03
C GLN A 136 -2.82 16.63 -17.63
N LEU A 137 -1.64 17.13 -17.28
CA LEU A 137 -1.03 17.03 -15.96
C LEU A 137 -0.73 18.43 -15.45
N PRO A 138 -1.00 18.76 -14.18
CA PRO A 138 -0.60 20.04 -13.60
C PRO A 138 0.93 20.12 -13.54
N ILE A 139 1.49 21.29 -13.84
CA ILE A 139 2.93 21.55 -13.66
C ILE A 139 3.15 21.79 -12.16
N THR A 140 3.75 20.80 -11.48
CA THR A 140 3.82 20.79 -10.00
C THR A 140 5.06 20.07 -9.47
N GLU A 141 5.33 20.28 -8.19
CA GLU A 141 6.26 19.50 -7.37
C GLU A 141 5.53 18.97 -6.15
N ILE A 142 5.69 17.66 -5.87
CA ILE A 142 5.10 16.95 -4.74
C ILE A 142 6.21 16.21 -4.01
N THR A 143 6.24 16.37 -2.70
CA THR A 143 7.03 15.53 -1.80
C THR A 143 6.08 14.87 -0.82
N ASP A 144 6.13 13.54 -0.75
CA ASP A 144 5.18 12.78 0.07
C ASP A 144 5.86 11.58 0.74
N TYR A 145 5.37 11.23 1.90
CA TYR A 145 5.75 10.05 2.68
C TYR A 145 4.67 9.76 3.72
N PRO A 146 4.48 8.49 4.13
CA PRO A 146 3.48 8.15 5.12
C PRO A 146 3.94 8.51 6.54
N GLU A 147 3.02 8.99 7.38
CA GLU A 147 3.22 9.16 8.82
C GLU A 147 2.95 7.89 9.62
N VAL A 148 2.13 7.00 9.06
CA VAL A 148 1.74 5.73 9.68
C VAL A 148 2.33 4.57 8.88
N ARG A 149 3.11 3.71 9.56
CA ARG A 149 3.82 2.59 8.92
C ARG A 149 2.87 1.57 8.28
N PHE A 150 1.81 1.16 8.98
CA PHE A 150 0.85 0.18 8.48
C PHE A 150 -0.48 0.86 8.14
N ARG A 151 -0.90 0.76 6.90
CA ARG A 151 -2.12 1.35 6.36
C ARG A 151 -2.84 0.29 5.54
N GLY A 152 -3.99 -0.16 6.02
CA GLY A 152 -4.63 -1.26 5.32
C GLY A 152 -5.86 -1.82 6.01
N VAL A 153 -6.15 -3.07 5.72
CA VAL A 153 -7.36 -3.74 6.14
C VAL A 153 -7.05 -5.11 6.71
N VAL A 154 -7.77 -5.48 7.76
CA VAL A 154 -7.82 -6.83 8.31
C VAL A 154 -9.13 -7.47 7.87
N GLU A 155 -9.06 -8.57 7.10
CA GLU A 155 -10.21 -9.45 6.85
C GLU A 155 -10.30 -10.42 8.03
N GLY A 156 -10.85 -9.95 9.16
CA GLY A 156 -10.87 -10.70 10.44
C GLY A 156 -12.28 -10.87 11.03
N PHE A 157 -13.31 -10.71 10.23
CA PHE A 157 -14.71 -10.80 10.65
C PHE A 157 -15.26 -12.22 10.59
N TYR A 158 -16.35 -12.45 11.29
CA TYR A 158 -17.18 -13.66 11.22
C TYR A 158 -18.18 -13.57 10.06
N GLY A 159 -18.65 -14.72 9.60
CA GLY A 159 -19.60 -14.83 8.50
C GLY A 159 -18.92 -15.12 7.16
N THR A 160 -19.62 -14.93 6.07
CA THR A 160 -19.12 -15.28 4.75
C THR A 160 -17.87 -14.47 4.39
N PRO A 161 -16.71 -15.11 4.22
CA PRO A 161 -15.49 -14.42 3.78
C PRO A 161 -15.67 -13.74 2.42
N TRP A 162 -14.86 -12.73 2.15
CA TRP A 162 -14.84 -12.11 0.82
C TRP A 162 -14.55 -13.14 -0.26
N SER A 163 -15.18 -12.99 -1.42
CA SER A 163 -14.85 -13.83 -2.56
C SER A 163 -13.42 -13.55 -3.05
N HIS A 164 -12.79 -14.54 -3.65
CA HIS A 164 -11.45 -14.39 -4.23
C HIS A 164 -11.37 -13.18 -5.19
N GLN A 165 -12.38 -13.01 -6.05
CA GLN A 165 -12.45 -11.86 -6.97
C GLN A 165 -12.60 -10.50 -6.24
N ALA A 166 -13.27 -10.46 -5.11
CA ALA A 166 -13.34 -9.26 -4.29
C ALA A 166 -11.97 -8.91 -3.70
N ARG A 167 -11.24 -9.89 -3.17
CA ARG A 167 -9.88 -9.71 -2.64
C ARG A 167 -8.91 -9.19 -3.69
N LEU A 168 -8.96 -9.73 -4.93
CA LEU A 168 -8.14 -9.25 -6.04
C LEU A 168 -8.42 -7.78 -6.38
N ARG A 169 -9.69 -7.36 -6.39
CA ARG A 169 -10.05 -5.95 -6.59
C ARG A 169 -9.60 -5.06 -5.43
N HIS A 170 -9.75 -5.54 -4.19
CA HIS A 170 -9.31 -4.81 -3.00
C HIS A 170 -7.80 -4.55 -3.01
N LEU A 171 -6.97 -5.55 -3.36
CA LEU A 171 -5.52 -5.38 -3.44
C LEU A 171 -5.11 -4.31 -4.44
N LYS A 172 -5.77 -4.24 -5.61
CA LYS A 172 -5.55 -3.15 -6.58
C LYS A 172 -5.96 -1.80 -6.01
N PHE A 173 -7.15 -1.72 -5.40
CA PHE A 173 -7.63 -0.50 -4.75
C PHE A 173 -6.69 -0.04 -3.64
N TYR A 174 -6.16 -0.97 -2.83
CA TYR A 174 -5.21 -0.61 -1.76
C TYR A 174 -3.94 0.03 -2.33
N GLY A 175 -3.32 -0.58 -3.34
CA GLY A 175 -2.15 0.00 -4.00
C GLY A 175 -2.42 1.37 -4.61
N GLU A 176 -3.56 1.54 -5.31
CA GLU A 176 -3.97 2.82 -5.91
C GLU A 176 -4.16 3.93 -4.88
N ASN A 177 -4.54 3.59 -3.63
CA ASN A 177 -4.75 4.51 -2.52
C ASN A 177 -3.60 4.49 -1.49
N LYS A 178 -2.43 3.97 -1.86
CA LYS A 178 -1.21 3.93 -1.02
C LYS A 178 -1.40 3.22 0.33
N MET A 179 -2.33 2.26 0.38
CA MET A 179 -2.47 1.34 1.50
C MET A 179 -1.50 0.17 1.27
N ASN A 180 -0.71 -0.17 2.28
CA ASN A 180 0.41 -1.10 2.13
C ASN A 180 0.23 -2.44 2.83
N THR A 181 -0.92 -2.70 3.47
CA THR A 181 -1.10 -3.90 4.30
C THR A 181 -2.49 -4.50 4.11
N TYR A 182 -2.54 -5.79 3.82
CA TYR A 182 -3.76 -6.58 3.86
C TYR A 182 -3.52 -7.81 4.72
N ILE A 183 -4.27 -7.95 5.81
CA ILE A 183 -4.17 -9.10 6.72
C ILE A 183 -5.33 -10.06 6.41
N TYR A 184 -4.97 -11.25 5.92
CA TYR A 184 -5.87 -12.34 5.64
C TYR A 184 -6.07 -13.20 6.89
N GLY A 185 -7.23 -13.12 7.50
CA GLY A 185 -7.58 -13.90 8.69
C GLY A 185 -9.09 -14.01 8.90
N PRO A 186 -9.90 -14.39 7.85
CA PRO A 186 -11.35 -14.52 7.99
C PRO A 186 -11.69 -15.65 8.98
N LYS A 187 -12.49 -15.34 10.01
CA LYS A 187 -12.80 -16.26 11.11
C LYS A 187 -13.46 -17.56 10.65
N ASP A 188 -14.21 -17.53 9.56
CA ASP A 188 -14.90 -18.70 9.00
C ASP A 188 -14.07 -19.45 7.93
N ASP A 189 -12.77 -19.11 7.76
CA ASP A 189 -11.84 -19.95 7.03
C ASP A 189 -11.30 -21.06 7.96
N PRO A 190 -11.70 -22.32 7.76
CA PRO A 190 -11.34 -23.39 8.68
C PRO A 190 -9.84 -23.75 8.65
N TYR A 191 -9.10 -23.30 7.63
CA TYR A 191 -7.67 -23.55 7.49
C TYR A 191 -6.79 -22.45 8.07
N HIS A 192 -7.38 -21.29 8.38
CA HIS A 192 -6.79 -20.23 9.17
C HIS A 192 -7.03 -20.45 10.67
N SER A 193 -8.18 -21.01 11.04
CA SER A 193 -8.63 -21.21 12.41
C SER A 193 -9.00 -22.68 12.70
N SER A 194 -9.57 -22.93 13.88
CA SER A 194 -10.16 -24.22 14.23
C SER A 194 -11.30 -24.60 13.27
N PRO A 195 -11.47 -25.89 12.90
CA PRO A 195 -10.69 -27.03 13.43
C PRO A 195 -9.46 -27.40 12.59
N ASN A 196 -9.28 -26.83 11.38
CA ASN A 196 -8.35 -27.35 10.39
C ASN A 196 -7.05 -26.53 10.24
N TRP A 197 -6.73 -25.62 11.15
CA TRP A 197 -5.51 -24.81 11.08
C TRP A 197 -4.22 -25.66 10.99
N ARG A 198 -4.25 -26.89 11.50
CA ARG A 198 -3.16 -27.88 11.42
C ARG A 198 -2.96 -28.45 10.02
N LEU A 199 -3.99 -28.39 9.15
CA LEU A 199 -3.96 -28.98 7.82
C LEU A 199 -3.50 -27.99 6.76
N PRO A 200 -2.84 -28.45 5.70
CA PRO A 200 -2.56 -27.59 4.54
C PRO A 200 -3.87 -27.16 3.88
N TYR A 201 -3.84 -26.00 3.20
CA TYR A 201 -4.96 -25.61 2.34
C TYR A 201 -5.15 -26.62 1.21
N PRO A 202 -6.40 -26.93 0.81
CA PRO A 202 -6.67 -27.67 -0.40
C PRO A 202 -6.09 -26.96 -1.63
N GLU A 203 -5.84 -27.71 -2.70
CA GLU A 203 -5.10 -27.21 -3.88
C GLU A 203 -5.71 -25.94 -4.49
N LYS A 204 -7.05 -25.87 -4.56
CA LYS A 204 -7.75 -24.71 -5.11
C LYS A 204 -7.51 -23.46 -4.29
N GLU A 205 -7.69 -23.54 -2.98
CA GLU A 205 -7.52 -22.43 -2.04
C GLU A 205 -6.04 -22.03 -1.95
N ALA A 206 -5.12 -22.97 -1.98
CA ALA A 206 -3.68 -22.72 -2.04
C ALA A 206 -3.29 -21.94 -3.30
N LYS A 207 -3.84 -22.30 -4.48
CA LYS A 207 -3.65 -21.54 -5.72
C LYS A 207 -4.20 -20.10 -5.61
N GLN A 208 -5.37 -19.95 -5.00
CA GLN A 208 -5.97 -18.63 -4.77
C GLN A 208 -5.10 -17.75 -3.86
N ILE A 209 -4.58 -18.31 -2.76
CA ILE A 209 -3.66 -17.58 -1.87
C ILE A 209 -2.40 -17.17 -2.62
N LYS A 210 -1.80 -18.07 -3.42
CA LYS A 210 -0.62 -17.75 -4.22
C LYS A 210 -0.89 -16.59 -5.20
N GLU A 211 -2.05 -16.57 -5.83
CA GLU A 211 -2.47 -15.48 -6.72
C GLU A 211 -2.64 -14.16 -5.93
N LEU A 212 -3.27 -14.20 -4.74
CA LEU A 212 -3.40 -13.01 -3.89
C LEU A 212 -2.04 -12.44 -3.48
N VAL A 213 -1.09 -13.29 -3.09
CA VAL A 213 0.29 -12.89 -2.76
C VAL A 213 0.94 -12.19 -3.95
N GLN A 214 0.79 -12.74 -5.16
CA GLN A 214 1.36 -12.14 -6.37
C GLN A 214 0.73 -10.79 -6.69
N VAL A 215 -0.61 -10.69 -6.67
CA VAL A 215 -1.32 -9.44 -6.95
C VAL A 215 -1.04 -8.38 -5.87
N ALA A 216 -0.90 -8.77 -4.61
CA ALA A 216 -0.48 -7.87 -3.54
C ALA A 216 0.91 -7.27 -3.84
N LYS A 217 1.88 -8.11 -4.21
CA LYS A 217 3.23 -7.65 -4.61
C LYS A 217 3.20 -6.70 -5.80
N GLU A 218 2.39 -6.97 -6.81
CA GLU A 218 2.21 -6.11 -8.00
C GLU A 218 1.65 -4.73 -7.67
N ASN A 219 0.96 -4.61 -6.53
CA ASN A 219 0.31 -3.38 -6.08
C ASN A 219 0.98 -2.75 -4.83
N ALA A 220 2.22 -3.14 -4.53
CA ALA A 220 2.97 -2.66 -3.37
C ALA A 220 2.22 -2.85 -2.03
N VAL A 221 1.43 -3.92 -1.92
CA VAL A 221 0.70 -4.31 -0.72
C VAL A 221 1.37 -5.51 -0.06
N ASN A 222 1.64 -5.40 1.23
CA ASN A 222 2.11 -6.52 2.03
C ASN A 222 0.94 -7.47 2.35
N PHE A 223 0.97 -8.67 1.78
CA PHE A 223 0.02 -9.73 2.11
C PHE A 223 0.47 -10.43 3.40
N VAL A 224 -0.27 -10.21 4.48
CA VAL A 224 -0.04 -10.85 5.77
C VAL A 224 -1.01 -12.02 5.92
N TRP A 225 -0.49 -13.23 6.02
CA TRP A 225 -1.32 -14.39 6.35
C TRP A 225 -1.39 -14.57 7.86
N ALA A 226 -2.60 -14.62 8.40
CA ALA A 226 -2.82 -14.81 9.82
C ALA A 226 -3.21 -16.26 10.13
N ILE A 227 -2.87 -16.75 11.34
CA ILE A 227 -3.37 -17.99 11.92
C ILE A 227 -4.03 -17.71 13.26
N HIS A 228 -5.11 -18.43 13.56
CA HIS A 228 -5.89 -18.29 14.78
C HIS A 228 -6.04 -19.63 15.51
N PRO A 229 -4.97 -20.15 16.16
CA PRO A 229 -4.94 -21.50 16.71
C PRO A 229 -5.54 -21.58 18.13
N GLY A 230 -5.81 -20.45 18.78
CA GLY A 230 -6.03 -20.33 20.22
C GLY A 230 -7.24 -21.10 20.78
N GLN A 231 -8.22 -21.41 19.93
CA GLN A 231 -9.43 -22.15 20.35
C GLN A 231 -9.13 -23.59 20.81
N ASP A 232 -8.23 -24.30 20.14
CA ASP A 232 -8.03 -25.74 20.31
C ASP A 232 -6.56 -26.20 20.33
N ILE A 233 -5.63 -25.28 20.41
CA ILE A 233 -4.20 -25.59 20.54
C ILE A 233 -3.92 -26.30 21.87
N LYS A 234 -3.18 -27.40 21.81
CA LYS A 234 -2.88 -28.24 22.98
C LYS A 234 -1.61 -27.85 23.73
N TRP A 235 -0.85 -26.86 23.21
CA TRP A 235 0.41 -26.36 23.79
C TRP A 235 1.51 -27.44 23.91
N ASN A 236 1.43 -28.51 23.14
CA ASN A 236 2.41 -29.60 23.08
C ASN A 236 3.32 -29.47 21.86
N GLN A 237 4.34 -30.35 21.76
CA GLN A 237 5.27 -30.32 20.65
C GLN A 237 4.60 -30.63 19.30
N GLU A 238 3.62 -31.55 19.28
CA GLU A 238 2.88 -31.90 18.06
C GLU A 238 2.20 -30.66 17.43
N ASP A 239 1.54 -29.80 18.22
CA ASP A 239 0.90 -28.59 17.72
C ASP A 239 1.92 -27.52 17.30
N ARG A 240 3.08 -27.43 17.97
CA ARG A 240 4.19 -26.59 17.56
C ARG A 240 4.74 -27.01 16.19
N ASP A 241 4.92 -28.31 15.97
CA ASP A 241 5.39 -28.86 14.71
C ASP A 241 4.36 -28.62 13.58
N ASN A 242 3.06 -28.80 13.87
CA ASN A 242 1.98 -28.50 12.93
C ASN A 242 1.96 -27.01 12.55
N LEU A 243 2.19 -26.09 13.49
CA LEU A 243 2.30 -24.66 13.21
C LEU A 243 3.46 -24.36 12.27
N LEU A 244 4.66 -24.86 12.57
CA LEU A 244 5.82 -24.66 11.71
C LEU A 244 5.60 -25.23 10.32
N ALA A 245 5.04 -26.44 10.22
CA ALA A 245 4.70 -27.06 8.94
C ALA A 245 3.70 -26.21 8.14
N LYS A 246 2.70 -25.62 8.81
CA LYS A 246 1.74 -24.70 8.17
C LYS A 246 2.42 -23.43 7.67
N PHE A 247 3.28 -22.81 8.47
CA PHE A 247 4.04 -21.63 8.07
C PHE A 247 4.95 -21.91 6.87
N GLU A 248 5.64 -23.08 6.84
CA GLU A 248 6.44 -23.49 5.69
C GLU A 248 5.59 -23.64 4.43
N LYS A 249 4.39 -24.23 4.52
CA LYS A 249 3.47 -24.33 3.38
C LYS A 249 3.04 -22.95 2.87
N MET A 250 2.76 -22.00 3.75
CA MET A 250 2.43 -20.64 3.35
C MET A 250 3.65 -19.92 2.73
N TYR A 251 4.85 -20.18 3.24
CA TYR A 251 6.10 -19.66 2.66
C TYR A 251 6.32 -20.16 1.22
N GLU A 252 6.06 -21.46 0.96
CA GLU A 252 6.10 -22.04 -0.38
C GLU A 252 5.11 -21.38 -1.36
N LEU A 253 3.97 -20.89 -0.86
CA LEU A 253 3.00 -20.12 -1.63
C LEU A 253 3.43 -18.65 -1.88
N GLY A 254 4.55 -18.21 -1.30
CA GLY A 254 5.10 -16.88 -1.47
C GLY A 254 4.80 -15.89 -0.34
N VAL A 255 4.10 -16.31 0.72
CA VAL A 255 3.84 -15.46 1.89
C VAL A 255 5.16 -15.11 2.59
N ARG A 256 5.32 -13.84 2.98
CA ARG A 256 6.52 -13.32 3.65
C ARG A 256 6.21 -12.55 4.93
N SER A 257 4.92 -12.34 5.21
CA SER A 257 4.45 -11.69 6.43
C SER A 257 3.37 -12.52 7.09
N TYR A 258 3.47 -12.65 8.40
CA TYR A 258 2.64 -13.57 9.19
C TYR A 258 2.07 -12.88 10.39
N ALA A 259 0.85 -13.30 10.78
CA ALA A 259 0.21 -12.89 12.02
C ALA A 259 -0.27 -14.10 12.82
N VAL A 260 -0.32 -13.95 14.13
CA VAL A 260 -0.91 -14.94 15.05
C VAL A 260 -1.98 -14.23 15.87
N PHE A 261 -3.20 -14.73 15.80
CA PHE A 261 -4.35 -14.14 16.47
C PHE A 261 -4.80 -15.00 17.63
N PHE A 262 -5.10 -14.33 18.76
CA PHE A 262 -5.63 -14.93 20.00
C PHE A 262 -6.86 -14.17 20.49
N ASP A 263 -7.46 -13.33 19.66
CA ASP A 263 -8.69 -12.63 19.93
C ASP A 263 -9.89 -13.60 19.94
N ASP A 264 -10.92 -13.28 20.69
CA ASP A 264 -12.20 -14.02 20.77
C ASP A 264 -12.05 -15.51 21.14
N ILE A 265 -11.12 -15.85 22.03
CA ILE A 265 -10.89 -17.21 22.52
C ILE A 265 -11.14 -17.33 24.01
N SER A 266 -11.14 -18.55 24.53
CA SER A 266 -11.28 -18.87 25.95
C SER A 266 -10.27 -19.91 26.43
N GLY A 267 -10.17 -20.11 27.74
CA GLY A 267 -9.33 -21.15 28.35
C GLY A 267 -7.83 -20.80 28.36
N GLU A 268 -6.98 -21.82 28.24
CA GLU A 268 -5.51 -21.70 28.34
C GLU A 268 -4.91 -20.74 27.29
N GLY A 269 -5.54 -20.64 26.11
CA GLY A 269 -5.09 -19.77 25.02
C GLY A 269 -5.13 -18.29 25.36
N THR A 270 -5.87 -17.88 26.37
CA THR A 270 -5.97 -16.47 26.81
C THR A 270 -4.82 -16.03 27.70
N LYS A 271 -3.95 -16.95 28.14
CA LYS A 271 -2.83 -16.64 29.03
C LYS A 271 -1.69 -15.98 28.26
N ALA A 272 -1.27 -14.80 28.70
CA ALA A 272 -0.23 -14.00 28.05
C ALA A 272 1.12 -14.74 27.97
N ASP A 273 1.52 -15.46 29.01
CA ASP A 273 2.72 -16.27 29.05
C ASP A 273 2.72 -17.37 27.97
N LYS A 274 1.59 -18.05 27.79
CA LYS A 274 1.40 -19.07 26.75
C LYS A 274 1.49 -18.47 25.35
N GLN A 275 0.85 -17.33 25.12
CA GLN A 275 0.95 -16.62 23.84
C GLN A 275 2.38 -16.17 23.56
N ALA A 276 3.06 -15.58 24.55
CA ALA A 276 4.45 -15.15 24.41
C ALA A 276 5.40 -16.32 24.13
N GLU A 277 5.23 -17.46 24.85
CA GLU A 277 6.01 -18.67 24.61
C GLU A 277 5.88 -19.18 23.16
N LEU A 278 4.64 -19.24 22.65
CA LEU A 278 4.39 -19.69 21.27
C LEU A 278 4.95 -18.73 20.24
N LEU A 279 4.77 -17.42 20.43
CA LEU A 279 5.28 -16.39 19.51
C LEU A 279 6.81 -16.40 19.47
N ASN A 280 7.47 -16.51 20.62
CA ASN A 280 8.93 -16.64 20.67
C ASN A 280 9.41 -17.89 19.97
N TYR A 281 8.70 -19.02 20.15
CA TYR A 281 9.04 -20.26 19.45
C TYR A 281 8.95 -20.11 17.92
N ILE A 282 7.88 -19.50 17.40
CA ILE A 282 7.72 -19.25 15.96
C ILE A 282 8.79 -18.26 15.47
N ASP A 283 9.07 -17.20 16.22
CA ASP A 283 10.10 -16.23 15.85
C ASP A 283 11.48 -16.86 15.72
N GLU A 284 11.85 -17.69 16.68
CA GLU A 284 13.16 -18.38 16.69
C GLU A 284 13.26 -19.49 15.64
N GLN A 285 12.23 -20.32 15.48
CA GLN A 285 12.29 -21.50 14.63
C GLN A 285 11.93 -21.21 13.16
N PHE A 286 11.26 -20.10 12.89
CA PHE A 286 10.81 -19.76 11.54
C PHE A 286 11.25 -18.37 11.09
N VAL A 287 10.86 -17.31 11.82
CA VAL A 287 11.09 -15.93 11.34
C VAL A 287 12.58 -15.60 11.23
N LYS A 288 13.35 -15.85 12.30
CA LYS A 288 14.79 -15.58 12.31
C LYS A 288 15.61 -16.50 11.39
N VAL A 289 15.05 -17.65 11.05
CA VAL A 289 15.69 -18.60 10.11
C VAL A 289 15.55 -18.14 8.65
N LYS A 290 14.45 -17.46 8.33
CA LYS A 290 14.17 -16.97 6.98
C LYS A 290 14.64 -15.52 6.84
N LYS A 291 15.48 -15.22 5.83
CA LYS A 291 16.05 -13.87 5.63
C LYS A 291 15.05 -12.83 5.10
N ASP A 292 13.95 -13.30 4.51
CA ASP A 292 12.96 -12.51 3.78
C ASP A 292 11.56 -12.51 4.42
N VAL A 293 11.44 -13.02 5.65
CA VAL A 293 10.22 -12.98 6.45
C VAL A 293 10.26 -11.79 7.40
N THR A 294 9.15 -11.02 7.44
CA THR A 294 9.02 -9.87 8.33
C THR A 294 8.75 -10.29 9.78
N PRO A 295 9.00 -9.44 10.78
CA PRO A 295 8.59 -9.70 12.14
C PRO A 295 7.11 -10.05 12.26
N LEU A 296 6.77 -10.95 13.21
CA LEU A 296 5.39 -11.37 13.44
C LEU A 296 4.49 -10.20 13.87
N ILE A 297 3.27 -10.22 13.37
CA ILE A 297 2.18 -9.40 13.89
C ILE A 297 1.35 -10.28 14.84
N MET A 298 0.88 -9.74 15.96
CA MET A 298 0.00 -10.47 16.86
C MET A 298 -1.23 -9.65 17.23
N CYS A 299 -2.33 -10.36 17.48
CA CYS A 299 -3.48 -9.82 18.20
C CYS A 299 -3.65 -10.63 19.50
N PRO A 300 -3.39 -10.05 20.68
CA PRO A 300 -3.59 -10.75 21.94
C PRO A 300 -5.09 -10.87 22.28
N THR A 301 -5.45 -11.71 23.22
CA THR A 301 -6.85 -11.82 23.67
C THR A 301 -7.33 -10.50 24.28
N GLU A 302 -6.51 -9.86 25.09
CA GLU A 302 -6.82 -8.58 25.74
C GLU A 302 -6.12 -7.43 24.99
N TYR A 303 -6.58 -7.10 23.78
CA TYR A 303 -5.98 -6.05 22.94
C TYR A 303 -6.47 -4.62 23.27
N ASN A 304 -7.38 -4.47 24.21
CA ASN A 304 -7.88 -3.17 24.65
C ASN A 304 -7.55 -2.96 26.14
N LYS A 305 -6.89 -1.84 26.46
CA LYS A 305 -6.50 -1.52 27.83
C LYS A 305 -7.67 -1.53 28.82
N SER A 306 -8.88 -1.20 28.41
CA SER A 306 -10.08 -1.23 29.29
C SER A 306 -10.50 -2.65 29.68
N TRP A 307 -10.07 -3.66 28.94
CA TRP A 307 -10.33 -5.09 29.23
C TRP A 307 -9.16 -5.75 29.92
N SER A 308 -7.95 -5.24 29.66
CA SER A 308 -6.73 -5.78 30.27
C SER A 308 -6.72 -5.56 31.78
N ASN A 309 -6.32 -6.57 32.51
CA ASN A 309 -6.10 -6.49 33.94
C ASN A 309 -4.70 -7.01 34.29
N VAL A 310 -4.16 -6.52 35.42
CA VAL A 310 -2.80 -6.91 35.85
C VAL A 310 -2.67 -8.42 36.08
N LYS A 311 -3.77 -9.11 36.41
CA LYS A 311 -3.81 -10.57 36.63
C LYS A 311 -3.75 -11.33 35.28
N GLY A 312 -4.18 -10.72 34.18
CA GLY A 312 -4.12 -11.31 32.84
C GLY A 312 -2.70 -11.37 32.26
N GLY A 313 -1.76 -10.63 32.83
CA GLY A 313 -0.36 -10.67 32.42
C GLY A 313 -0.02 -9.87 31.16
N TYR A 314 -0.95 -9.07 30.65
CA TYR A 314 -0.73 -8.21 29.45
C TYR A 314 -0.24 -6.80 29.78
N LEU A 315 -0.27 -6.39 31.05
CA LEU A 315 0.16 -5.07 31.52
C LEU A 315 1.30 -5.21 32.53
#